data_8aea46774dcde94aaa258c0da79e63ca
#
_entry.id   8aea46774dcde94aaa258c0da79e63ca
#
_cell.length_a   1.000
_cell.length_b   1.000
_cell.length_c   1.000
_cell.angle_alpha   90.00
_cell.angle_beta   90.00
_cell.angle_gamma   90.00
#
_symmetry.space_group_name_H-M   'P 1'
#
loop_
_entity.id
_entity.type
_entity.pdbx_description
1 polymer ?
#
loop_
_entity_poly.entity_id
_entity_poly.type
_entity_poly.pdbx_seq_one_letter_code
_entity_poly.pdbx_strand_id
1 'polypeptide(L)'
;MTKPIRIAVLGASGYTGADLVRLALTHPRIEIAALSANAKAGQTMAQVWPHFAPYPRLPALVRAEEIDWAGIDAVFGCLPHAASAELLSKVKGPKIIDLSADFRLKDAATYADWYGGAHPAPALLPGAVYGLTEYARVALADATIAACPGCYPTAVLLGLLPLVEAGLIGTDRITINALSGVSGAGRSLKEANLFPEVAEAVHPYGIGHHRHMPEIEQELSLRAGAPVIISFTPHLVPMNRGELVTMIVETKASVAELREAFVGRYIDEPLDIHAHDGLL
;
A
#
# COMPACT_ATOMS: atom_id res chain seq x y z
N MET A 1 25.13 20.19 -6.31
CA MET A 1 23.76 19.72 -6.07
C MET A 1 23.63 18.34 -6.71
N THR A 2 23.10 17.35 -6.02
CA THR A 2 22.84 16.03 -6.61
C THR A 2 21.74 16.15 -7.67
N LYS A 3 21.91 15.45 -8.80
CA LYS A 3 20.90 15.39 -9.87
C LYS A 3 19.54 14.95 -9.29
N PRO A 4 18.42 15.59 -9.64
CA PRO A 4 17.11 15.14 -9.19
C PRO A 4 16.78 13.75 -9.74
N ILE A 5 16.03 12.98 -8.96
CA ILE A 5 15.48 11.70 -9.36
C ILE A 5 14.23 11.98 -10.20
N ARG A 6 14.26 11.58 -11.46
CA ARG A 6 13.15 11.79 -12.39
C ARG A 6 12.17 10.63 -12.32
N ILE A 7 10.92 10.94 -12.01
CA ILE A 7 9.89 9.93 -11.83
C ILE A 7 8.77 10.01 -12.86
N ALA A 8 8.19 8.84 -13.17
CA ALA A 8 6.90 8.74 -13.84
C ALA A 8 5.84 8.24 -12.86
N VAL A 9 4.62 8.75 -12.95
CA VAL A 9 3.47 8.30 -12.14
C VAL A 9 2.39 7.77 -13.06
N LEU A 10 2.15 6.47 -12.99
CA LEU A 10 1.08 5.79 -13.71
C LEU A 10 -0.20 5.84 -12.89
N GLY A 11 -1.32 6.23 -13.51
CA GLY A 11 -2.59 6.38 -12.79
C GLY A 11 -2.71 7.65 -11.94
N ALA A 12 -2.05 8.74 -12.34
CA ALA A 12 -2.02 10.03 -11.64
C ALA A 12 -3.41 10.66 -11.40
N SER A 13 -4.44 10.26 -12.14
CA SER A 13 -5.81 10.73 -11.97
C SER A 13 -6.59 10.07 -10.83
N GLY A 14 -6.06 8.97 -10.25
CA GLY A 14 -6.63 8.30 -9.08
C GLY A 14 -6.28 9.01 -7.76
N TYR A 15 -6.88 8.58 -6.63
CA TYR A 15 -6.54 9.14 -5.31
C TYR A 15 -5.07 8.92 -4.95
N THR A 16 -4.57 7.68 -5.06
CA THR A 16 -3.19 7.34 -4.75
C THR A 16 -2.19 8.11 -5.61
N GLY A 17 -2.45 8.19 -6.93
CA GLY A 17 -1.59 8.93 -7.85
C GLY A 17 -1.58 10.44 -7.56
N ALA A 18 -2.72 11.03 -7.24
CA ALA A 18 -2.82 12.45 -6.89
C ALA A 18 -2.08 12.76 -5.56
N ASP A 19 -2.20 11.89 -4.55
CA ASP A 19 -1.46 12.05 -3.29
C ASP A 19 0.04 11.89 -3.49
N LEU A 20 0.47 10.94 -4.32
CA LEU A 20 1.88 10.79 -4.68
C LEU A 20 2.42 12.04 -5.38
N VAL A 21 1.68 12.59 -6.36
CA VAL A 21 2.06 13.84 -7.04
C VAL A 21 2.19 14.99 -6.03
N ARG A 22 1.24 15.12 -5.10
CA ARG A 22 1.27 16.14 -4.04
C ARG A 22 2.51 16.01 -3.15
N LEU A 23 2.88 14.80 -2.75
CA LEU A 23 4.08 14.55 -1.94
C LEU A 23 5.37 14.79 -2.73
N ALA A 24 5.41 14.34 -3.98
CA ALA A 24 6.57 14.51 -4.86
C ALA A 24 6.89 15.99 -5.14
N LEU A 25 5.86 16.84 -5.26
CA LEU A 25 6.02 18.29 -5.49
C LEU A 25 6.76 19.00 -4.36
N THR A 26 6.71 18.50 -3.14
CA THR A 26 7.40 19.09 -1.99
C THR A 26 8.73 18.40 -1.69
N HIS A 27 9.07 17.34 -2.39
CA HIS A 27 10.29 16.59 -2.15
C HIS A 27 11.50 17.23 -2.84
N PRO A 28 12.59 17.54 -2.11
CA PRO A 28 13.70 18.35 -2.63
C PRO A 28 14.53 17.67 -3.72
N ARG A 29 14.38 16.36 -3.91
CA ARG A 29 15.18 15.56 -4.85
C ARG A 29 14.36 14.87 -5.92
N ILE A 30 13.05 15.10 -6.02
CA ILE A 30 12.18 14.47 -7.01
C ILE A 30 11.76 15.49 -8.06
N GLU A 31 11.84 15.07 -9.33
CA GLU A 31 11.27 15.75 -10.48
C GLU A 31 10.21 14.85 -11.11
N ILE A 32 9.00 15.36 -11.25
CA ILE A 32 7.91 14.65 -11.92
C ILE A 32 8.09 14.87 -13.43
N ALA A 33 8.58 13.84 -14.12
CA ALA A 33 8.89 13.90 -15.54
C ALA A 33 7.72 13.44 -16.44
N ALA A 34 6.88 12.52 -15.96
CA ALA A 34 5.72 12.03 -16.71
C ALA A 34 4.56 11.68 -15.80
N LEU A 35 3.34 11.92 -16.26
CA LEU A 35 2.10 11.56 -15.58
C LEU A 35 1.19 10.83 -16.57
N SER A 36 0.62 9.68 -16.18
CA SER A 36 -0.32 9.00 -17.05
C SER A 36 -1.71 8.82 -16.46
N ALA A 37 -2.70 8.83 -17.35
CA ALA A 37 -4.08 8.49 -17.05
C ALA A 37 -4.85 8.20 -18.34
N ASN A 38 -5.37 6.96 -18.49
CA ASN A 38 -6.01 6.54 -19.75
C ASN A 38 -7.21 7.44 -20.15
N ALA A 39 -8.26 7.47 -19.33
CA ALA A 39 -9.49 8.22 -19.62
C ALA A 39 -9.33 9.75 -19.50
N LYS A 40 -8.21 10.23 -18.97
CA LYS A 40 -7.90 11.65 -18.75
C LYS A 40 -6.66 12.11 -19.51
N ALA A 41 -6.16 11.32 -20.47
CA ALA A 41 -5.07 11.71 -21.34
C ALA A 41 -5.42 13.00 -22.10
N GLY A 42 -4.44 13.88 -22.26
CA GLY A 42 -4.60 15.21 -22.83
C GLY A 42 -5.04 16.32 -21.87
N GLN A 43 -5.46 15.97 -20.65
CA GLN A 43 -5.82 16.94 -19.62
C GLN A 43 -4.61 17.30 -18.74
N THR A 44 -4.67 18.45 -18.08
CA THR A 44 -3.72 18.80 -17.01
C THR A 44 -4.16 18.25 -15.68
N MET A 45 -3.24 18.12 -14.72
CA MET A 45 -3.60 17.76 -13.34
C MET A 45 -4.59 18.72 -12.73
N ALA A 46 -4.50 20.02 -13.03
CA ALA A 46 -5.44 21.04 -12.55
C ALA A 46 -6.88 20.86 -13.06
N GLN A 47 -7.05 20.36 -14.29
CA GLN A 47 -8.37 20.06 -14.83
C GLN A 47 -9.02 18.84 -14.18
N VAL A 48 -8.21 17.87 -13.73
CA VAL A 48 -8.69 16.65 -13.05
C VAL A 48 -8.83 16.87 -11.55
N TRP A 49 -7.95 17.65 -10.99
CA TRP A 49 -7.80 17.94 -9.56
C TRP A 49 -7.52 19.43 -9.37
N PRO A 50 -8.53 20.28 -9.12
CA PRO A 50 -8.39 21.74 -9.06
C PRO A 50 -7.33 22.26 -8.11
N HIS A 51 -7.00 21.52 -7.04
CA HIS A 51 -5.96 21.91 -6.08
C HIS A 51 -4.53 21.88 -6.66
N PHE A 52 -4.32 21.32 -7.86
CA PHE A 52 -3.05 21.43 -8.57
C PHE A 52 -2.93 22.68 -9.46
N ALA A 53 -3.91 23.56 -9.48
CA ALA A 53 -3.85 24.83 -10.25
C ALA A 53 -2.58 25.68 -9.96
N PRO A 54 -2.05 25.73 -8.72
CA PRO A 54 -0.80 26.45 -8.45
C PRO A 54 0.45 25.86 -9.09
N TYR A 55 0.37 24.67 -9.70
CA TYR A 55 1.50 23.94 -10.28
C TYR A 55 1.38 23.77 -11.81
N PRO A 56 1.40 24.88 -12.59
CA PRO A 56 1.16 24.85 -14.04
C PRO A 56 2.27 24.14 -14.84
N ARG A 57 3.43 23.86 -14.21
CA ARG A 57 4.57 23.18 -14.83
C ARG A 57 4.50 21.65 -14.76
N LEU A 58 3.48 21.08 -14.10
CA LEU A 58 3.28 19.64 -14.13
C LEU A 58 3.04 19.17 -15.56
N PRO A 59 3.62 18.02 -15.96
CA PRO A 59 3.33 17.41 -17.25
C PRO A 59 1.82 17.20 -17.47
N ALA A 60 1.38 17.31 -18.71
CA ALA A 60 0.03 16.88 -19.07
C ALA A 60 -0.10 15.36 -18.86
N LEU A 61 -1.31 14.91 -18.60
CA LEU A 61 -1.62 13.48 -18.51
C LEU A 61 -1.55 12.87 -19.91
N VAL A 62 -0.74 11.83 -20.06
CA VAL A 62 -0.62 11.08 -21.32
C VAL A 62 -1.10 9.63 -21.11
N ARG A 63 -1.24 8.87 -22.17
CA ARG A 63 -1.40 7.42 -22.06
C ARG A 63 -0.08 6.79 -21.64
N ALA A 64 -0.13 5.64 -20.96
CA ALA A 64 1.08 5.01 -20.47
C ALA A 64 2.05 4.60 -21.60
N GLU A 65 1.50 4.23 -22.76
CA GLU A 65 2.25 3.86 -23.97
C GLU A 65 2.97 5.04 -24.62
N GLU A 66 2.58 6.27 -24.31
CA GLU A 66 3.15 7.51 -24.85
C GLU A 66 4.34 8.03 -23.99
N ILE A 67 4.61 7.38 -22.85
CA ILE A 67 5.71 7.79 -21.97
C ILE A 67 7.05 7.45 -22.63
N ASP A 68 7.89 8.45 -22.81
CA ASP A 68 9.31 8.25 -23.10
C ASP A 68 10.04 7.88 -21.81
N TRP A 69 10.48 6.64 -21.72
CA TRP A 69 11.19 6.11 -20.56
C TRP A 69 12.65 6.56 -20.49
N ALA A 70 13.17 7.23 -21.53
CA ALA A 70 14.54 7.72 -21.53
C ALA A 70 14.76 8.76 -20.41
N GLY A 71 15.71 8.48 -19.54
CA GLY A 71 16.05 9.35 -18.42
C GLY A 71 15.00 9.39 -17.29
N ILE A 72 14.08 8.44 -17.22
CA ILE A 72 13.26 8.17 -16.03
C ILE A 72 14.06 7.26 -15.11
N ASP A 73 14.21 7.65 -13.85
CA ASP A 73 14.95 6.89 -12.85
C ASP A 73 14.04 5.90 -12.08
N ALA A 74 12.77 6.28 -11.87
CA ALA A 74 11.80 5.43 -11.19
C ALA A 74 10.37 5.64 -11.71
N VAL A 75 9.56 4.59 -11.65
CA VAL A 75 8.14 4.61 -12.00
C VAL A 75 7.29 4.17 -10.81
N PHE A 76 6.25 4.93 -10.53
CA PHE A 76 5.24 4.60 -9.53
C PHE A 76 3.98 4.07 -10.20
N GLY A 77 3.61 2.82 -9.88
CA GLY A 77 2.39 2.18 -10.36
C GLY A 77 1.22 2.46 -9.42
N CYS A 78 0.35 3.41 -9.76
CA CYS A 78 -0.89 3.73 -9.04
C CYS A 78 -2.12 3.24 -9.82
N LEU A 79 -2.03 2.03 -10.37
CA LEU A 79 -3.04 1.43 -11.22
C LEU A 79 -3.86 0.37 -10.47
N PRO A 80 -5.04 -0.02 -10.98
CA PRO A 80 -5.74 -1.19 -10.49
C PRO A 80 -4.89 -2.46 -10.62
N HIS A 81 -5.16 -3.48 -9.77
CA HIS A 81 -4.54 -4.80 -9.88
C HIS A 81 -4.75 -5.41 -11.30
N ALA A 82 -3.92 -6.33 -11.70
CA ALA A 82 -3.75 -6.91 -13.02
C ALA A 82 -3.23 -5.92 -14.09
N ALA A 83 -3.81 -4.73 -14.19
CA ALA A 83 -3.36 -3.70 -15.11
C ALA A 83 -1.96 -3.16 -14.79
N SER A 84 -1.60 -3.12 -13.51
CA SER A 84 -0.27 -2.67 -13.06
C SER A 84 0.81 -3.63 -13.50
N ALA A 85 0.67 -4.93 -13.19
CA ALA A 85 1.66 -5.94 -13.57
C ALA A 85 1.83 -6.05 -15.08
N GLU A 86 0.72 -6.01 -15.84
CA GLU A 86 0.79 -6.06 -17.31
C GLU A 86 1.62 -4.91 -17.89
N LEU A 87 1.42 -3.71 -17.39
CA LEU A 87 2.11 -2.51 -17.89
C LEU A 87 3.54 -2.44 -17.37
N LEU A 88 3.75 -2.62 -16.06
CA LEU A 88 5.05 -2.51 -15.44
C LEU A 88 6.04 -3.57 -15.91
N SER A 89 5.57 -4.77 -16.31
CA SER A 89 6.44 -5.81 -16.89
C SER A 89 7.11 -5.38 -18.21
N LYS A 90 6.54 -4.41 -18.89
CA LYS A 90 7.06 -3.86 -20.16
C LYS A 90 8.06 -2.72 -19.94
N VAL A 91 8.09 -2.14 -18.74
CA VAL A 91 9.01 -1.05 -18.39
C VAL A 91 10.43 -1.60 -18.20
N LYS A 92 11.40 -0.98 -18.87
CA LYS A 92 12.81 -1.37 -18.78
C LYS A 92 13.65 -0.15 -18.39
N GLY A 93 14.55 -0.33 -17.44
CA GLY A 93 15.48 0.69 -16.97
C GLY A 93 15.11 1.31 -15.62
N PRO A 94 13.95 1.99 -15.48
CA PRO A 94 13.54 2.58 -14.21
C PRO A 94 13.36 1.53 -13.08
N LYS A 95 13.62 1.92 -11.83
CA LYS A 95 13.15 1.19 -10.66
C LYS A 95 11.62 1.27 -10.59
N ILE A 96 10.97 0.18 -10.21
CA ILE A 96 9.51 0.08 -10.14
C ILE A 96 9.08 0.16 -8.68
N ILE A 97 8.20 1.10 -8.36
CA ILE A 97 7.52 1.20 -7.06
C ILE A 97 6.02 0.98 -7.33
N ASP A 98 5.53 -0.21 -7.05
CA ASP A 98 4.15 -0.58 -7.33
C ASP A 98 3.26 -0.43 -6.10
N LEU A 99 2.28 0.46 -6.19
CA LEU A 99 1.27 0.67 -5.16
C LEU A 99 0.02 -0.18 -5.39
N SER A 100 -0.01 -0.95 -6.50
CA SER A 100 -1.05 -1.95 -6.73
C SER A 100 -0.83 -3.20 -5.86
N ALA A 101 -1.69 -4.19 -6.04
CA ALA A 101 -1.57 -5.45 -5.30
C ALA A 101 -0.71 -6.50 -6.01
N ASP A 102 -0.27 -6.23 -7.25
CA ASP A 102 0.17 -7.29 -8.14
C ASP A 102 1.47 -7.98 -7.73
N PHE A 103 2.39 -7.25 -7.10
CA PHE A 103 3.70 -7.80 -6.71
C PHE A 103 3.84 -8.11 -5.21
N ARG A 104 2.74 -8.04 -4.43
CA ARG A 104 2.77 -8.26 -2.98
C ARG A 104 2.88 -9.71 -2.58
N LEU A 105 2.11 -10.59 -3.26
CA LEU A 105 2.12 -12.02 -3.00
C LEU A 105 3.28 -12.69 -3.71
N LYS A 106 3.98 -13.58 -3.01
CA LYS A 106 5.12 -14.33 -3.55
C LYS A 106 4.68 -15.48 -4.45
N ASP A 107 3.54 -16.10 -4.13
CA ASP A 107 3.01 -17.25 -4.84
C ASP A 107 1.94 -16.83 -5.86
N ALA A 108 2.18 -17.21 -7.13
CA ALA A 108 1.28 -16.90 -8.24
C ALA A 108 -0.06 -17.66 -8.17
N ALA A 109 -0.09 -18.84 -7.52
CA ALA A 109 -1.34 -19.58 -7.34
C ALA A 109 -2.23 -18.90 -6.31
N THR A 110 -1.66 -18.48 -5.17
CA THR A 110 -2.36 -17.67 -4.18
C THR A 110 -2.88 -16.36 -4.78
N TYR A 111 -2.09 -15.72 -5.64
CA TYR A 111 -2.56 -14.53 -6.35
C TYR A 111 -3.79 -14.86 -7.21
N ALA A 112 -3.75 -15.95 -7.99
CA ALA A 112 -4.85 -16.35 -8.87
C ALA A 112 -6.15 -16.63 -8.10
N ASP A 113 -6.05 -17.29 -6.94
CA ASP A 113 -7.19 -17.61 -6.08
C ASP A 113 -7.86 -16.35 -5.51
N TRP A 114 -7.06 -15.36 -5.09
CA TRP A 114 -7.57 -14.17 -4.43
C TRP A 114 -7.93 -13.02 -5.40
N TYR A 115 -7.32 -12.96 -6.56
CA TYR A 115 -7.55 -11.90 -7.55
C TYR A 115 -8.37 -12.36 -8.77
N GLY A 116 -8.72 -13.65 -8.84
CA GLY A 116 -9.66 -14.18 -9.83
C GLY A 116 -9.07 -14.39 -11.22
N GLY A 117 -7.76 -14.55 -11.33
CA GLY A 117 -7.09 -14.81 -12.61
C GLY A 117 -5.58 -14.98 -12.47
N ALA A 118 -4.95 -15.58 -13.46
CA ALA A 118 -3.51 -15.79 -13.48
C ALA A 118 -2.76 -14.46 -13.38
N HIS A 119 -1.64 -14.46 -12.66
CA HIS A 119 -0.79 -13.28 -12.56
C HIS A 119 -0.20 -12.89 -13.92
N PRO A 120 -0.32 -11.61 -14.38
CA PRO A 120 0.12 -11.21 -15.72
C PRO A 120 1.63 -11.33 -15.96
N ALA A 121 2.44 -11.28 -14.89
CA ALA A 121 3.90 -11.34 -14.98
C ALA A 121 4.51 -12.17 -13.83
N PRO A 122 4.22 -13.47 -13.72
CA PRO A 122 4.62 -14.30 -12.58
C PRO A 122 6.14 -14.43 -12.44
N ALA A 123 6.88 -14.33 -13.54
CA ALA A 123 8.34 -14.39 -13.52
C ALA A 123 9.01 -13.23 -12.76
N LEU A 124 8.29 -12.13 -12.50
CA LEU A 124 8.80 -10.98 -11.75
C LEU A 124 8.60 -11.10 -10.23
N LEU A 125 7.69 -11.97 -9.77
CA LEU A 125 7.36 -12.10 -8.34
C LEU A 125 8.58 -12.44 -7.46
N PRO A 126 9.48 -13.36 -7.85
CA PRO A 126 10.64 -13.68 -7.00
C PRO A 126 11.59 -12.51 -6.77
N GLY A 127 11.66 -11.57 -7.71
CA GLY A 127 12.51 -10.37 -7.63
C GLY A 127 11.86 -9.15 -6.98
N ALA A 128 10.57 -9.22 -6.67
CA ALA A 128 9.87 -8.13 -6.00
C ALA A 128 10.14 -8.15 -4.49
N VAL A 129 10.50 -6.99 -3.94
CA VAL A 129 10.67 -6.81 -2.49
C VAL A 129 9.36 -6.28 -1.91
N TYR A 130 8.83 -6.94 -0.88
CA TYR A 130 7.69 -6.43 -0.13
C TYR A 130 8.10 -5.18 0.66
N GLY A 131 7.52 -4.05 0.30
CA GLY A 131 8.03 -2.72 0.61
C GLY A 131 7.55 -2.12 1.92
N LEU A 132 7.34 -2.93 2.98
CA LEU A 132 7.18 -2.40 4.34
C LEU A 132 8.53 -1.87 4.79
N THR A 133 8.73 -0.55 4.64
CA THR A 133 10.04 0.09 4.71
C THR A 133 10.77 -0.18 6.02
N GLU A 134 10.06 -0.18 7.13
CA GLU A 134 10.56 -0.43 8.47
C GLU A 134 11.22 -1.81 8.61
N TYR A 135 10.80 -2.76 7.79
CA TYR A 135 11.32 -4.15 7.76
C TYR A 135 12.18 -4.48 6.54
N ALA A 136 12.06 -3.72 5.47
CA ALA A 136 12.66 -4.02 4.18
C ALA A 136 13.72 -3.01 3.72
N ARG A 137 14.11 -2.03 4.55
CA ARG A 137 14.98 -0.90 4.17
C ARG A 137 16.25 -1.33 3.44
N VAL A 138 16.94 -2.34 3.94
CA VAL A 138 18.18 -2.84 3.31
C VAL A 138 17.90 -3.48 1.95
N ALA A 139 16.88 -4.34 1.88
CA ALA A 139 16.49 -5.02 0.63
C ALA A 139 15.97 -4.04 -0.42
N LEU A 140 15.26 -3.00 0.00
CA LEU A 140 14.72 -1.96 -0.90
C LEU A 140 15.81 -1.12 -1.56
N ALA A 141 16.97 -0.96 -0.95
CA ALA A 141 18.08 -0.19 -1.52
C ALA A 141 18.51 -0.72 -2.90
N ASP A 142 18.56 -2.05 -3.03
CA ASP A 142 18.98 -2.73 -4.26
C ASP A 142 17.80 -3.24 -5.11
N ALA A 143 16.58 -3.16 -4.62
CA ALA A 143 15.40 -3.64 -5.31
C ALA A 143 15.21 -2.98 -6.69
N THR A 144 14.85 -3.78 -7.68
CA THR A 144 14.31 -3.30 -8.96
C THR A 144 12.81 -3.10 -8.90
N ILE A 145 12.10 -3.92 -8.11
CA ILE A 145 10.66 -3.81 -7.88
C ILE A 145 10.40 -3.76 -6.37
N ALA A 146 9.82 -2.66 -5.93
CA ALA A 146 9.27 -2.49 -4.59
C ALA A 146 7.74 -2.63 -4.65
N ALA A 147 7.19 -3.65 -4.01
CA ALA A 147 5.74 -3.85 -3.87
C ALA A 147 5.25 -3.15 -2.60
N CYS A 148 4.62 -2.00 -2.73
CA CYS A 148 4.08 -1.28 -1.57
C CYS A 148 2.94 -2.06 -0.91
N PRO A 149 2.96 -2.23 0.42
CA PRO A 149 1.89 -2.93 1.15
C PRO A 149 0.51 -2.32 0.91
N GLY A 150 -0.53 -3.12 1.09
CA GLY A 150 -1.89 -2.60 1.24
C GLY A 150 -2.03 -1.75 2.50
N CYS A 151 -3.07 -0.92 2.56
CA CYS A 151 -3.31 -0.05 3.71
C CYS A 151 -3.50 -0.85 5.01
N TYR A 152 -4.45 -1.79 5.05
CA TYR A 152 -4.62 -2.67 6.21
C TYR A 152 -3.38 -3.52 6.53
N PRO A 153 -2.71 -4.17 5.56
CA PRO A 153 -1.45 -4.86 5.84
C PRO A 153 -0.40 -3.96 6.48
N THR A 154 -0.27 -2.71 6.04
CA THR A 154 0.66 -1.75 6.67
C THR A 154 0.36 -1.58 8.16
N ALA A 155 -0.90 -1.25 8.50
CA ALA A 155 -1.29 -1.02 9.90
C ALA A 155 -1.16 -2.30 10.75
N VAL A 156 -1.61 -3.46 10.22
CA VAL A 156 -1.58 -4.73 10.93
C VAL A 156 -0.16 -5.22 11.15
N LEU A 157 0.67 -5.20 10.11
CA LEU A 157 2.03 -5.72 10.19
C LEU A 157 2.92 -4.85 11.08
N LEU A 158 2.78 -3.52 11.03
CA LEU A 158 3.48 -2.65 11.96
C LEU A 158 3.08 -2.91 13.42
N GLY A 159 1.84 -3.32 13.67
CA GLY A 159 1.37 -3.67 15.00
C GLY A 159 1.74 -5.08 15.47
N LEU A 160 1.84 -6.07 14.58
CA LEU A 160 2.02 -7.47 14.97
C LEU A 160 3.45 -7.98 14.80
N LEU A 161 4.19 -7.52 13.79
CA LEU A 161 5.52 -8.06 13.48
C LEU A 161 6.52 -7.94 14.65
N PRO A 162 6.60 -6.83 15.41
CA PRO A 162 7.51 -6.76 16.55
C PRO A 162 7.22 -7.82 17.61
N LEU A 163 5.93 -8.09 17.82
CA LEU A 163 5.47 -9.05 18.83
C LEU A 163 5.67 -10.50 18.38
N VAL A 164 5.48 -10.77 17.09
CA VAL A 164 5.73 -12.08 16.48
C VAL A 164 7.23 -12.40 16.48
N GLU A 165 8.08 -11.45 16.06
CA GLU A 165 9.54 -11.62 16.05
C GLU A 165 10.11 -11.85 17.45
N ALA A 166 9.54 -11.19 18.46
CA ALA A 166 9.95 -11.38 19.85
C ALA A 166 9.33 -12.63 20.52
N GLY A 167 8.43 -13.35 19.83
CA GLY A 167 7.73 -14.52 20.39
C GLY A 167 6.80 -14.20 21.55
N LEU A 168 6.29 -12.97 21.62
CA LEU A 168 5.49 -12.47 22.74
C LEU A 168 3.99 -12.76 22.61
N ILE A 169 3.53 -13.14 21.42
CA ILE A 169 2.11 -13.41 21.15
C ILE A 169 1.93 -14.78 20.51
N GLY A 170 0.75 -15.39 20.76
CA GLY A 170 0.30 -16.57 20.04
C GLY A 170 -0.09 -16.21 18.59
N THR A 171 0.18 -17.13 17.68
CA THR A 171 -0.15 -16.96 16.25
C THR A 171 -1.37 -17.78 15.81
N ASP A 172 -1.98 -18.53 16.71
CA ASP A 172 -3.09 -19.43 16.41
C ASP A 172 -4.45 -18.71 16.35
N ARG A 173 -4.57 -17.58 17.05
CA ARG A 173 -5.82 -16.84 17.22
C ARG A 173 -5.59 -15.35 17.13
N ILE A 174 -5.39 -14.87 15.93
CA ILE A 174 -5.27 -13.44 15.67
C ILE A 174 -6.60 -12.94 15.08
N THR A 175 -7.28 -12.06 15.80
CA THR A 175 -8.53 -11.44 15.35
C THR A 175 -8.28 -9.96 15.07
N ILE A 176 -8.66 -9.52 13.88
CA ILE A 176 -8.42 -8.16 13.40
C ILE A 176 -9.73 -7.54 12.94
N ASN A 177 -10.13 -6.46 13.59
CA ASN A 177 -11.23 -5.61 13.16
C ASN A 177 -10.67 -4.27 12.70
N ALA A 178 -10.97 -3.88 11.49
CA ALA A 178 -10.42 -2.67 10.88
C ALA A 178 -11.54 -1.73 10.40
N LEU A 179 -11.40 -0.44 10.68
CA LEU A 179 -12.28 0.61 10.21
C LEU A 179 -11.52 1.44 9.17
N SER A 180 -12.13 1.69 8.01
CA SER A 180 -11.50 2.47 6.93
C SER A 180 -12.42 3.57 6.42
N GLY A 181 -11.84 4.72 6.16
CA GLY A 181 -12.50 5.80 5.45
C GLY A 181 -12.80 5.44 3.99
N VAL A 182 -13.82 6.06 3.42
CA VAL A 182 -14.40 5.72 2.11
C VAL A 182 -13.43 5.90 0.94
N SER A 183 -12.44 6.80 1.05
CA SER A 183 -11.46 7.01 -0.02
C SER A 183 -10.60 5.75 -0.30
N GLY A 184 -10.49 4.84 0.67
CA GLY A 184 -9.85 3.52 0.49
C GLY A 184 -10.50 2.65 -0.59
N ALA A 185 -11.79 2.84 -0.86
CA ALA A 185 -12.51 2.15 -1.94
C ALA A 185 -12.16 2.66 -3.36
N GLY A 186 -11.34 3.72 -3.47
CA GLY A 186 -10.90 4.33 -4.72
C GLY A 186 -11.91 5.32 -5.30
N ARG A 187 -11.52 5.97 -6.41
CA ARG A 187 -12.28 7.05 -7.05
C ARG A 187 -13.36 6.57 -8.03
N SER A 188 -13.39 5.30 -8.34
CA SER A 188 -14.37 4.75 -9.28
C SER A 188 -15.79 4.91 -8.73
N LEU A 189 -16.72 5.33 -9.59
CA LEU A 189 -18.13 5.45 -9.23
C LEU A 189 -18.72 4.08 -8.92
N LYS A 190 -19.21 3.93 -7.69
CA LYS A 190 -19.92 2.74 -7.21
C LYS A 190 -21.10 3.21 -6.38
N GLU A 191 -22.26 2.62 -6.59
CA GLU A 191 -23.47 2.93 -5.86
C GLU A 191 -23.26 2.84 -4.34
N ALA A 192 -22.68 1.75 -3.86
CA ALA A 192 -22.35 1.52 -2.46
C ALA A 192 -21.39 2.55 -1.82
N ASN A 193 -20.76 3.42 -2.62
CA ASN A 193 -19.86 4.48 -2.14
C ASN A 193 -20.48 5.88 -2.29
N LEU A 194 -21.73 5.98 -2.71
CA LEU A 194 -22.43 7.26 -2.77
C LEU A 194 -22.65 7.82 -1.37
N PHE A 195 -22.63 9.15 -1.26
CA PHE A 195 -22.79 9.83 0.04
C PHE A 195 -24.01 9.36 0.84
N PRO A 196 -25.21 9.20 0.26
CA PRO A 196 -26.37 8.71 1.02
C PRO A 196 -26.23 7.28 1.53
N GLU A 197 -25.41 6.45 0.85
CA GLU A 197 -25.22 5.04 1.23
C GLU A 197 -24.18 4.87 2.33
N VAL A 198 -23.22 5.78 2.42
CA VAL A 198 -22.11 5.69 3.39
C VAL A 198 -22.22 6.67 4.55
N ALA A 199 -23.00 7.75 4.41
CA ALA A 199 -23.18 8.73 5.46
C ALA A 199 -23.89 8.11 6.67
N GLU A 200 -23.33 8.36 7.88
CA GLU A 200 -23.91 7.89 9.15
C GLU A 200 -24.06 6.35 9.26
N ALA A 201 -23.39 5.61 8.40
CA ALA A 201 -23.42 4.15 8.37
C ALA A 201 -22.03 3.53 8.60
N VAL A 202 -22.00 2.39 9.26
CA VAL A 202 -20.81 1.53 9.40
C VAL A 202 -21.22 0.14 8.96
N HIS A 203 -20.51 -0.41 7.98
CA HIS A 203 -20.82 -1.76 7.50
C HIS A 203 -19.56 -2.58 7.22
N PRO A 204 -19.56 -3.87 7.58
CA PRO A 204 -18.47 -4.77 7.23
C PRO A 204 -18.53 -5.14 5.75
N TYR A 205 -17.38 -5.45 5.17
CA TYR A 205 -17.28 -5.93 3.80
C TYR A 205 -16.16 -6.97 3.66
N GLY A 206 -16.22 -7.78 2.61
CA GLY A 206 -15.20 -8.78 2.33
C GLY A 206 -14.96 -9.78 3.48
N ILE A 207 -15.99 -10.08 4.28
CA ILE A 207 -15.91 -10.98 5.43
C ILE A 207 -15.46 -12.36 4.97
N GLY A 208 -14.37 -12.88 5.59
CA GLY A 208 -13.82 -14.18 5.28
C GLY A 208 -13.12 -14.29 3.91
N HIS A 209 -13.15 -13.24 3.08
CA HIS A 209 -12.52 -13.25 1.76
C HIS A 209 -12.06 -11.84 1.32
N HIS A 210 -11.25 -11.20 2.14
CA HIS A 210 -10.65 -9.91 1.79
C HIS A 210 -9.24 -10.11 1.24
N ARG A 211 -8.91 -9.44 0.13
CA ARG A 211 -7.63 -9.59 -0.60
C ARG A 211 -6.37 -9.27 0.22
N HIS A 212 -6.50 -8.54 1.31
CA HIS A 212 -5.39 -8.28 2.23
C HIS A 212 -5.12 -9.43 3.21
N MET A 213 -6.02 -10.42 3.34
CA MET A 213 -5.78 -11.57 4.23
C MET A 213 -4.52 -12.35 3.84
N PRO A 214 -4.36 -12.85 2.60
CA PRO A 214 -3.19 -13.63 2.22
C PRO A 214 -1.89 -12.80 2.30
N GLU A 215 -1.98 -11.49 2.10
CA GLU A 215 -0.84 -10.58 2.22
C GLU A 215 -0.35 -10.49 3.69
N ILE A 216 -1.28 -10.33 4.64
CA ILE A 216 -0.97 -10.28 6.07
C ILE A 216 -0.46 -11.65 6.54
N GLU A 217 -1.16 -12.73 6.18
CA GLU A 217 -0.80 -14.10 6.55
C GLU A 217 0.58 -14.50 6.01
N GLN A 218 0.90 -14.12 4.77
CA GLN A 218 2.22 -14.33 4.18
C GLN A 218 3.33 -13.70 5.03
N GLU A 219 3.22 -12.42 5.34
CA GLU A 219 4.29 -11.70 6.05
C GLU A 219 4.41 -12.14 7.51
N LEU A 220 3.29 -12.40 8.19
CA LEU A 220 3.31 -12.95 9.55
C LEU A 220 3.91 -14.36 9.56
N SER A 221 3.54 -15.23 8.61
CA SER A 221 4.06 -16.59 8.52
C SER A 221 5.55 -16.63 8.26
N LEU A 222 6.05 -15.74 7.40
CA LEU A 222 7.49 -15.61 7.14
C LEU A 222 8.28 -15.27 8.41
N ARG A 223 7.73 -14.42 9.27
CA ARG A 223 8.38 -14.01 10.51
C ARG A 223 8.18 -15.00 11.66
N ALA A 224 7.04 -15.63 11.73
CA ALA A 224 6.75 -16.69 12.71
C ALA A 224 7.51 -17.99 12.43
N GLY A 225 7.98 -18.22 11.20
CA GLY A 225 8.55 -19.49 10.75
C GLY A 225 7.54 -20.64 10.68
N ALA A 226 6.25 -20.33 10.74
CA ALA A 226 5.15 -21.29 10.70
C ALA A 226 3.91 -20.62 10.08
N PRO A 227 2.96 -21.39 9.52
CA PRO A 227 1.73 -20.84 8.96
C PRO A 227 0.94 -20.05 10.01
N VAL A 228 0.53 -18.84 9.66
CA VAL A 228 -0.35 -17.98 10.46
C VAL A 228 -1.63 -17.76 9.69
N ILE A 229 -2.77 -17.94 10.37
CA ILE A 229 -4.11 -17.69 9.82
C ILE A 229 -4.77 -16.63 10.69
N ILE A 230 -5.39 -15.64 10.03
CA ILE A 230 -6.06 -14.55 10.73
C ILE A 230 -7.58 -14.57 10.54
N SER A 231 -8.31 -14.05 11.52
CA SER A 231 -9.69 -13.62 11.35
C SER A 231 -9.71 -12.12 11.08
N PHE A 232 -10.10 -11.71 9.87
CA PHE A 232 -10.05 -10.31 9.44
C PHE A 232 -11.43 -9.80 9.01
N THR A 233 -11.89 -8.73 9.64
CA THR A 233 -13.17 -8.10 9.33
C THR A 233 -12.98 -6.60 9.11
N PRO A 234 -12.88 -6.14 7.86
CA PRO A 234 -12.83 -4.71 7.56
C PRO A 234 -14.24 -4.09 7.56
N HIS A 235 -14.31 -2.82 7.96
CA HIS A 235 -15.54 -2.03 7.96
C HIS A 235 -15.30 -0.71 7.21
N LEU A 236 -16.26 -0.29 6.42
CA LEU A 236 -16.31 1.05 5.86
C LEU A 236 -17.02 1.97 6.85
N VAL A 237 -16.44 3.13 7.12
CA VAL A 237 -16.97 4.11 8.06
C VAL A 237 -17.15 5.47 7.38
N PRO A 238 -18.07 6.34 7.84
CA PRO A 238 -18.41 7.62 7.20
C PRO A 238 -17.33 8.67 7.45
N MET A 239 -16.08 8.33 7.16
CA MET A 239 -14.93 9.23 7.17
C MET A 239 -14.33 9.32 5.77
N ASN A 240 -13.69 10.43 5.48
CA ASN A 240 -13.02 10.56 4.19
C ASN A 240 -11.78 9.68 4.11
N ARG A 241 -10.87 9.76 5.09
CA ARG A 241 -9.55 9.10 5.12
C ARG A 241 -9.24 8.54 6.50
N GLY A 242 -8.26 7.66 6.53
CA GLY A 242 -7.71 7.07 7.74
C GLY A 242 -8.17 5.65 7.97
N GLU A 243 -7.45 4.95 8.81
CA GLU A 243 -7.75 3.59 9.26
C GLU A 243 -7.54 3.49 10.77
N LEU A 244 -8.42 2.76 11.44
CA LEU A 244 -8.25 2.32 12.82
C LEU A 244 -8.33 0.80 12.83
N VAL A 245 -7.28 0.15 13.33
CA VAL A 245 -7.22 -1.31 13.40
C VAL A 245 -7.13 -1.76 14.85
N THR A 246 -8.06 -2.62 15.26
CA THR A 246 -8.04 -3.29 16.55
C THR A 246 -7.61 -4.75 16.35
N MET A 247 -6.53 -5.13 17.01
CA MET A 247 -5.98 -6.47 16.95
C MET A 247 -6.06 -7.15 18.31
N ILE A 248 -6.65 -8.33 18.36
CA ILE A 248 -6.82 -9.13 19.57
C ILE A 248 -5.95 -10.37 19.41
N VAL A 249 -5.02 -10.56 20.33
CA VAL A 249 -4.06 -11.66 20.34
C VAL A 249 -3.94 -12.27 21.72
N GLU A 250 -3.58 -13.54 21.80
CA GLU A 250 -3.26 -14.21 23.06
C GLU A 250 -1.79 -13.92 23.42
N THR A 251 -1.56 -13.50 24.66
CA THR A 251 -0.21 -13.26 25.17
C THR A 251 -0.10 -13.65 26.65
N LYS A 252 1.11 -14.04 27.06
CA LYS A 252 1.54 -14.16 28.46
C LYS A 252 2.51 -13.07 28.88
N ALA A 253 2.93 -12.24 27.90
CA ALA A 253 3.84 -11.14 28.16
C ALA A 253 3.14 -10.02 28.94
N SER A 254 3.90 -9.32 29.76
CA SER A 254 3.47 -8.11 30.42
C SER A 254 3.36 -6.93 29.43
N VAL A 255 2.61 -5.91 29.79
CA VAL A 255 2.52 -4.66 29.01
C VAL A 255 3.89 -4.03 28.81
N ALA A 256 4.78 -4.14 29.81
CA ALA A 256 6.15 -3.60 29.70
C ALA A 256 6.96 -4.32 28.63
N GLU A 257 6.91 -5.65 28.56
CA GLU A 257 7.60 -6.43 27.53
C GLU A 257 7.06 -6.16 26.12
N LEU A 258 5.74 -6.05 25.99
CA LEU A 258 5.11 -5.67 24.71
C LEU A 258 5.57 -4.28 24.26
N ARG A 259 5.58 -3.31 25.18
CA ARG A 259 6.05 -1.95 24.89
C ARG A 259 7.52 -1.90 24.51
N GLU A 260 8.37 -2.67 25.19
CA GLU A 260 9.80 -2.76 24.89
C GLU A 260 10.04 -3.27 23.47
N ALA A 261 9.27 -4.28 23.01
CA ALA A 261 9.36 -4.78 21.63
C ALA A 261 9.04 -3.70 20.59
N PHE A 262 8.02 -2.88 20.82
CA PHE A 262 7.69 -1.76 19.94
C PHE A 262 8.76 -0.68 19.95
N VAL A 263 9.18 -0.23 21.14
CA VAL A 263 10.21 0.81 21.28
C VAL A 263 11.52 0.35 20.65
N GLY A 264 11.96 -0.87 20.95
CA GLY A 264 13.19 -1.43 20.37
C GLY A 264 13.14 -1.53 18.85
N ARG A 265 11.96 -1.76 18.27
CA ARG A 265 11.81 -1.88 16.82
C ARG A 265 11.69 -0.54 16.10
N TYR A 266 11.01 0.45 16.69
CA TYR A 266 10.60 1.66 15.99
C TYR A 266 11.23 2.95 16.53
N ILE A 267 12.23 2.88 17.42
CA ILE A 267 12.85 4.06 18.03
C ILE A 267 13.41 5.05 16.99
N ASP A 268 13.92 4.54 15.87
CA ASP A 268 14.51 5.33 14.79
C ASP A 268 13.56 5.51 13.59
N GLU A 269 12.31 5.08 13.72
CA GLU A 269 11.32 5.17 12.65
C GLU A 269 10.34 6.34 12.91
N PRO A 270 9.75 6.96 11.87
CA PRO A 270 8.79 8.05 12.02
C PRO A 270 7.40 7.55 12.46
N LEU A 271 7.39 6.76 13.53
CA LEU A 271 6.18 6.16 14.10
C LEU A 271 6.03 6.61 15.56
N ASP A 272 4.85 7.09 15.92
CA ASP A 272 4.51 7.44 17.28
C ASP A 272 3.97 6.20 18.02
N ILE A 273 4.63 5.85 19.13
CA ILE A 273 4.20 4.75 19.99
C ILE A 273 3.61 5.35 21.26
N HIS A 274 2.29 5.28 21.37
CA HIS A 274 1.56 5.70 22.56
C HIS A 274 1.12 4.47 23.36
N ALA A 275 1.68 4.27 24.56
CA ALA A 275 1.16 3.31 25.51
C ALA A 275 0.20 4.02 26.47
N HIS A 276 -1.06 3.62 26.47
CA HIS A 276 -2.03 4.03 27.47
C HIS A 276 -2.02 3.02 28.60
N ASP A 277 -1.39 3.37 29.72
CA ASP A 277 -1.45 2.56 30.94
C ASP A 277 -2.89 2.61 31.47
N GLY A 278 -3.59 1.49 31.45
CA GLY A 278 -4.85 1.29 32.17
C GLY A 278 -6.15 1.33 31.36
N LEU A 279 -6.13 1.13 30.06
CA LEU A 279 -7.34 0.97 29.23
C LEU A 279 -7.48 -0.41 28.58
N LEU A 280 -7.07 -1.45 29.27
CA LEU A 280 -7.45 -2.82 28.95
C LEU A 280 -7.96 -3.51 30.21
#